data_0677c3755a347a4d7b1d5015ca260573
#
_entry.id   0677c3755a347a4d7b1d5015ca260573
#
_cell.length_a   1.000
_cell.length_b   1.000
_cell.length_c   1.000
_cell.angle_alpha   90.00
_cell.angle_beta   90.00
_cell.angle_gamma   90.00
#
_symmetry.space_group_name_H-M   'P 1'
#
loop_
_entity.id
_entity.type
_entity.pdbx_description
1 polymer ?
#
loop_
_entity_poly.entity_id
_entity_poly.type
_entity_poly.pdbx_seq_one_letter_code
_entity_poly.pdbx_strand_id
1 'polypeptide(L)'
;MRKITLSNGKTVEVKCLSCALTSGEVEAEGGVIVESEYFHAHLDVAYPIEGLVILVSKRHIKCGLNEPEKVDYINLLSKIRKAQREILGIEHVYYI
;
A
#
# COMPACT_ATOMS: atom_id res chain seq x y z
N MET A 1 19.27 4.20 8.61
CA MET A 1 18.44 3.24 7.89
C MET A 1 17.43 2.60 8.85
N ARG A 2 16.32 2.19 8.33
CA ARG A 2 15.24 1.60 9.10
C ARG A 2 15.24 0.08 8.94
N LYS A 3 15.15 -0.64 10.05
CA LYS A 3 15.02 -2.10 10.05
C LYS A 3 13.58 -2.50 10.10
N ILE A 4 13.18 -3.42 9.23
CA ILE A 4 11.81 -3.91 9.13
C ILE A 4 11.85 -5.43 9.10
N THR A 5 11.02 -6.06 9.96
CA THR A 5 10.84 -7.51 9.94
C THR A 5 9.63 -7.84 9.08
N LEU A 6 9.86 -8.60 8.02
CA LEU A 6 8.82 -9.00 7.09
C LEU A 6 8.01 -10.18 7.65
N SER A 7 6.85 -10.45 7.04
CA SER A 7 5.97 -11.56 7.44
C SER A 7 6.64 -12.93 7.35
N ASN A 8 7.64 -13.09 6.48
CA ASN A 8 8.41 -14.33 6.35
C ASN A 8 9.53 -14.48 7.40
N GLY A 9 9.65 -13.56 8.33
CA GLY A 9 10.66 -13.58 9.38
C GLY A 9 11.99 -12.92 9.02
N LYS A 10 12.19 -12.54 7.77
CA LYS A 10 13.42 -11.87 7.34
C LYS A 10 13.41 -10.41 7.78
N THR A 11 14.55 -9.91 8.21
CA THR A 11 14.75 -8.51 8.54
C THR A 11 15.52 -7.83 7.43
N VAL A 12 15.01 -6.70 6.96
CA VAL A 12 15.65 -5.90 5.91
C VAL A 12 15.90 -4.47 6.40
N GLU A 13 16.92 -3.83 5.84
CA GLU A 13 17.21 -2.43 6.10
C GLU A 13 16.85 -1.61 4.87
N VAL A 14 16.05 -0.57 5.05
CA VAL A 14 15.63 0.31 3.96
C VAL A 14 15.72 1.77 4.39
N LYS A 15 15.99 2.66 3.45
CA LYS A 15 15.93 4.11 3.68
C LYS A 15 14.49 4.59 3.69
N CYS A 16 13.69 4.06 2.78
CA CYS A 16 12.27 4.39 2.62
C CYS A 16 11.54 3.13 2.19
N LEU A 17 10.59 2.68 3.01
CA LEU A 17 9.83 1.48 2.71
C LEU A 17 9.00 1.63 1.43
N SER A 18 8.37 2.78 1.25
CA SER A 18 7.58 3.05 0.04
C SER A 18 8.41 2.96 -1.23
N CYS A 19 9.62 3.52 -1.21
CA CYS A 19 10.54 3.45 -2.34
C CYS A 19 11.02 2.01 -2.58
N ALA A 20 11.30 1.27 -1.51
CA ALA A 20 11.73 -0.12 -1.61
C ALA A 20 10.63 -1.01 -2.19
N LEU A 21 9.38 -0.78 -1.82
CA LEU A 21 8.23 -1.50 -2.39
C LEU A 21 8.03 -1.16 -3.86
N THR A 22 8.19 0.10 -4.22
CA THR A 22 8.03 0.56 -5.61
C THR A 22 9.12 0.00 -6.52
N SER A 23 10.36 -0.07 -6.04
CA SER A 23 11.49 -0.60 -6.81
C SER A 23 11.54 -2.13 -6.88
N GLY A 24 10.78 -2.82 -6.01
CA GLY A 24 10.83 -4.27 -5.91
C GLY A 24 11.91 -4.80 -4.98
N GLU A 25 12.65 -3.93 -4.31
CA GLU A 25 13.66 -4.32 -3.32
C GLU A 25 13.02 -5.09 -2.14
N VAL A 26 11.81 -4.67 -1.77
CA VAL A 26 10.98 -5.33 -0.77
C VAL A 26 9.64 -5.68 -1.43
N GLU A 27 9.14 -6.87 -1.17
CA GLU A 27 7.83 -7.31 -1.66
C GLU A 27 6.90 -7.64 -0.51
N ALA A 28 5.64 -7.21 -0.60
CA ALA A 28 4.60 -7.62 0.33
C ALA A 28 4.08 -9.00 -0.06
N GLU A 29 3.58 -9.76 0.91
CA GLU A 29 2.95 -11.04 0.66
C GLU A 29 1.74 -10.86 -0.26
N GLY A 30 1.65 -11.68 -1.30
CA GLY A 30 0.63 -11.57 -2.33
C GLY A 30 0.91 -10.54 -3.41
N GLY A 31 1.99 -9.76 -3.30
CA GLY A 31 2.37 -8.76 -4.28
C GLY A 31 1.44 -7.56 -4.33
N VAL A 32 1.41 -6.88 -5.48
CA VAL A 32 0.54 -5.72 -5.71
C VAL A 32 -0.89 -6.20 -5.93
N ILE A 33 -1.82 -5.72 -5.09
CA ILE A 33 -3.26 -6.06 -5.20
C ILE A 33 -3.88 -5.28 -6.35
N VAL A 34 -3.62 -3.99 -6.42
CA VAL A 34 -4.13 -3.09 -7.44
C VAL A 34 -3.14 -1.94 -7.63
N GLU A 35 -3.09 -1.42 -8.84
CA GLU A 35 -2.18 -0.35 -9.21
C GLU A 35 -2.91 0.73 -9.99
N SER A 36 -2.57 1.98 -9.74
CA SER A 36 -3.03 3.12 -10.52
C SER A 36 -1.82 3.86 -11.09
N GLU A 37 -2.04 5.00 -11.71
CA GLU A 37 -0.94 5.77 -12.31
C GLU A 37 0.09 6.22 -11.28
N TYR A 38 -0.34 6.63 -10.09
CA TYR A 38 0.54 7.22 -9.08
C TYR A 38 0.65 6.40 -7.78
N PHE A 39 -0.09 5.32 -7.65
CA PHE A 39 -0.13 4.51 -6.42
C PHE A 39 -0.15 3.03 -6.73
N HIS A 40 0.25 2.24 -5.74
CA HIS A 40 0.02 0.81 -5.72
C HIS A 40 -0.44 0.39 -4.32
N ALA A 41 -1.18 -0.69 -4.25
CA ALA A 41 -1.77 -1.18 -3.02
C ALA A 41 -1.36 -2.63 -2.76
N HIS A 42 -1.08 -2.94 -1.51
CA HIS A 42 -0.72 -4.29 -1.09
C HIS A 42 -1.05 -4.50 0.39
N LEU A 43 -0.90 -5.73 0.84
CA LEU A 43 -1.01 -6.04 2.25
C LEU A 43 0.20 -5.46 3.00
N ASP A 44 0.08 -5.33 4.33
CA ASP A 44 1.21 -4.90 5.14
C ASP A 44 2.34 -5.92 5.04
N VAL A 45 3.58 -5.45 4.94
CA VAL A 45 4.75 -6.32 4.77
C VAL A 45 5.05 -7.15 6.02
N ALA A 46 4.69 -6.65 7.20
CA ALA A 46 4.91 -7.34 8.48
C ALA A 46 3.72 -8.18 8.91
N TYR A 47 2.51 -7.64 8.73
CA TYR A 47 1.26 -8.25 9.19
C TYR A 47 0.23 -8.29 8.06
N PRO A 48 0.32 -9.29 7.15
CA PRO A 48 -0.57 -9.35 5.99
C PRO A 48 -1.97 -9.86 6.37
N ILE A 49 -2.80 -8.96 6.87
CA ILE A 49 -4.16 -9.23 7.30
C ILE A 49 -5.12 -8.95 6.15
N GLU A 50 -5.99 -9.91 5.81
CA GLU A 50 -6.99 -9.74 4.77
C GLU A 50 -7.90 -8.54 5.08
N GLY A 51 -8.08 -7.68 4.09
CA GLY A 51 -8.88 -6.46 4.22
C GLY A 51 -8.09 -5.24 4.68
N LEU A 52 -6.89 -5.42 5.24
CA LEU A 52 -6.01 -4.31 5.58
C LEU A 52 -5.15 -3.99 4.37
N VAL A 53 -5.47 -2.90 3.70
CA VAL A 53 -4.79 -2.49 2.47
C VAL A 53 -3.93 -1.27 2.71
N ILE A 54 -2.68 -1.35 2.30
CA ILE A 54 -1.72 -0.25 2.39
C ILE A 54 -1.55 0.37 1.01
N LEU A 55 -1.81 1.67 0.90
CA LEU A 55 -1.58 2.45 -0.31
C LEU A 55 -0.21 3.09 -0.26
N VAL A 56 0.55 2.91 -1.32
CA VAL A 56 1.90 3.43 -1.44
C VAL A 56 2.02 4.27 -2.70
N SER A 57 2.57 5.47 -2.56
CA SER A 57 2.86 6.32 -3.71
C SER A 57 4.05 5.78 -4.49
N LYS A 58 4.00 5.89 -5.81
CA LYS A 58 5.12 5.51 -6.68
C LYS A 58 6.28 6.50 -6.57
N ARG A 59 5.96 7.77 -6.34
CA ARG A 59 6.93 8.84 -6.12
C ARG A 59 7.26 8.97 -4.64
N HIS A 60 8.51 9.22 -4.30
CA HIS A 60 8.89 9.55 -2.92
C HIS A 60 8.31 10.93 -2.57
N ILE A 61 7.35 10.96 -1.63
CA ILE A 61 6.64 12.18 -1.26
C ILE A 61 7.18 12.74 0.05
N LYS A 62 7.62 14.01 0.01
CA LYS A 62 8.11 14.71 1.19
C LYS A 62 7.09 15.68 1.76
N CYS A 63 6.30 16.32 0.90
CA CYS A 63 5.45 17.46 1.29
C CYS A 63 3.96 17.27 1.01
N GLY A 64 3.55 16.18 0.45
CA GLY A 64 2.16 15.91 0.12
C GLY A 64 1.92 15.67 -1.36
N LEU A 65 0.68 15.42 -1.72
CA LEU A 65 0.28 15.05 -3.06
C LEU A 65 0.05 16.28 -3.94
N ASN A 66 0.42 16.19 -5.22
CA ASN A 66 0.01 17.18 -6.21
C ASN A 66 -1.44 16.89 -6.66
N GLU A 67 -2.04 17.78 -7.46
CA GLU A 67 -3.45 17.64 -7.86
C GLU A 67 -3.76 16.34 -8.60
N PRO A 68 -3.00 15.92 -9.64
CA PRO A 68 -3.25 14.63 -10.28
C PRO A 68 -3.17 13.45 -9.32
N GLU A 69 -2.23 13.47 -8.39
CA GLU A 69 -2.08 12.42 -7.38
C GLU A 69 -3.28 12.38 -6.43
N LYS A 70 -3.81 13.54 -6.03
CA LYS A 70 -5.00 13.60 -5.16
C LYS A 70 -6.21 12.97 -5.82
N VAL A 71 -6.45 13.26 -7.09
CA VAL A 71 -7.55 12.68 -7.85
C VAL A 71 -7.39 11.17 -7.96
N ASP A 72 -6.20 10.70 -8.31
CA ASP A 72 -5.88 9.28 -8.43
C ASP A 72 -6.07 8.55 -7.09
N TYR A 73 -5.61 9.16 -6.00
CA TYR A 73 -5.75 8.63 -4.65
C TYR A 73 -7.23 8.41 -4.28
N ILE A 74 -8.07 9.42 -4.48
CA ILE A 74 -9.50 9.33 -4.19
C ILE A 74 -10.16 8.23 -5.02
N ASN A 75 -9.86 8.17 -6.30
CA ASN A 75 -10.42 7.16 -7.20
C ASN A 75 -10.00 5.75 -6.79
N LEU A 76 -8.74 5.56 -6.43
CA LEU A 76 -8.23 4.26 -5.99
C LEU A 76 -8.84 3.83 -4.66
N LEU A 77 -8.98 4.76 -3.70
CA LEU A 77 -9.66 4.50 -2.43
C LEU A 77 -11.09 4.01 -2.66
N SER A 78 -11.82 4.66 -3.56
CA SER A 78 -13.19 4.28 -3.88
C SER A 78 -13.28 2.86 -4.45
N LYS A 79 -12.36 2.49 -5.33
CA LYS A 79 -12.28 1.13 -5.89
C LYS A 79 -11.98 0.09 -4.83
N ILE A 80 -11.02 0.37 -3.95
CA ILE A 80 -10.65 -0.53 -2.87
C ILE A 80 -11.80 -0.71 -1.90
N ARG A 81 -12.47 0.38 -1.52
CA ARG A 81 -13.62 0.33 -0.62
C ARG A 81 -14.76 -0.50 -1.19
N LYS A 82 -15.03 -0.34 -2.48
CA LYS A 82 -16.04 -1.13 -3.18
C LYS A 82 -15.69 -2.61 -3.17
N ALA A 83 -14.43 -2.95 -3.46
CA ALA A 83 -13.95 -4.33 -3.46
C ALA A 83 -14.04 -4.95 -2.07
N GLN A 84 -13.66 -4.22 -1.02
CA GLN A 84 -13.77 -4.68 0.36
C GLN A 84 -15.21 -5.02 0.73
N ARG A 85 -16.16 -4.17 0.31
CA ARG A 85 -17.58 -4.40 0.58
C ARG A 85 -18.14 -5.58 -0.20
N GLU A 86 -17.89 -5.64 -1.51
CA GLU A 86 -18.50 -6.62 -2.40
C GLU A 86 -17.86 -8.01 -2.32
N ILE A 87 -16.54 -8.05 -2.17
CA ILE A 87 -15.79 -9.32 -2.20
C ILE A 87 -15.58 -9.88 -0.80
N LEU A 88 -15.21 -9.04 0.17
CA LEU A 88 -14.89 -9.45 1.52
C LEU A 88 -16.04 -9.25 2.52
N GLY A 89 -17.13 -8.59 2.11
CA GLY A 89 -18.27 -8.32 2.97
C GLY A 89 -18.00 -7.37 4.13
N ILE A 90 -16.97 -6.53 4.01
CA ILE A 90 -16.60 -5.56 5.05
C ILE A 90 -17.53 -4.36 4.99
N GLU A 91 -18.31 -4.15 6.07
CA GLU A 91 -19.26 -3.05 6.15
C GLU A 91 -18.63 -1.73 6.61
N HIS A 92 -17.64 -1.81 7.48
CA HIS A 92 -16.98 -0.64 8.07
C HIS A 92 -15.49 -0.62 7.74
N VAL A 93 -15.01 0.51 7.25
CA VAL A 93 -13.60 0.72 6.91
C VAL A 93 -13.09 1.96 7.63
N TYR A 94 -11.92 1.81 8.25
CA TYR A 94 -11.23 2.89 8.94
C TYR A 94 -9.99 3.28 8.13
N TYR A 95 -9.81 4.59 7.96
CA TYR A 95 -8.64 5.16 7.27
C TYR A 95 -7.66 5.71 8.30
N ILE A 96 -6.45 5.25 8.24
CA ILE A 96 -5.39 5.69 9.16
C ILE A 96 -4.13 6.13 8.41
#